data_cffc73417c1964756e1090c1d810b9ad
#
_entry.id   cffc73417c1964756e1090c1d810b9ad
#
_cell.length_a   1.000
_cell.length_b   1.000
_cell.length_c   1.000
_cell.angle_alpha   90.00
_cell.angle_beta   90.00
_cell.angle_gamma   90.00
#
_symmetry.space_group_name_H-M   'P 1'
#
loop_
_entity.id
_entity.type
_entity.pdbx_description
1 polymer ?
#
loop_
_entity_poly.entity_id
_entity_poly.type
_entity_poly.pdbx_seq_one_letter_code
_entity_poly.pdbx_strand_id
1 'polypeptide(L)'
;VVPNRDGSSTHEPPHPLLAQGKVRFVGDAVAVVIAESVEQAKSASELVEVDYEELPAVANLETASSGAEIQEGMAENRYFDWELGDEAETDKALKSAAKVVKLTVRNNRLIPNAMEPRCALAEYDDLADSYTLHTTSQNPHLTRLVLAAFMFQIPESKLRVVAPDVGGGFGSKIYVYIE
;
A
#
# COMPACT_ATOMS: atom_id res chain seq x y z
N VAL A 1 13.43 -8.48 2.06
CA VAL A 1 13.09 -8.46 0.62
C VAL A 1 13.14 -9.91 0.13
N VAL A 2 12.09 -10.37 -0.53
CA VAL A 2 12.04 -11.72 -1.14
C VAL A 2 12.70 -11.61 -2.51
N PRO A 3 13.73 -12.41 -2.85
CA PRO A 3 14.37 -12.31 -4.15
C PRO A 3 13.45 -12.88 -5.26
N ASN A 4 13.67 -12.43 -6.47
CA ASN A 4 13.07 -13.03 -7.66
C ASN A 4 13.58 -14.47 -7.87
N ARG A 5 12.89 -15.25 -8.71
CA ARG A 5 13.25 -16.62 -9.09
C ARG A 5 14.69 -16.75 -9.60
N ASP A 6 15.18 -15.74 -10.32
CA ASP A 6 16.55 -15.68 -10.85
C ASP A 6 17.58 -15.18 -9.84
N GLY A 7 17.18 -14.90 -8.60
CA GLY A 7 18.02 -14.37 -7.54
C GLY A 7 18.24 -12.85 -7.57
N SER A 8 17.68 -12.15 -8.54
CA SER A 8 17.71 -10.69 -8.56
C SER A 8 16.82 -10.08 -7.47
N SER A 9 17.06 -8.82 -7.14
CA SER A 9 16.19 -8.08 -6.20
C SER A 9 14.85 -7.76 -6.85
N THR A 10 13.79 -7.77 -6.03
CA THR A 10 12.48 -7.24 -6.45
C THR A 10 12.56 -5.76 -6.76
N HIS A 11 11.75 -5.30 -7.69
CA HIS A 11 11.65 -3.88 -8.00
C HIS A 11 10.76 -3.18 -6.95
N GLU A 12 11.28 -2.12 -6.35
CA GLU A 12 10.56 -1.32 -5.35
C GLU A 12 10.46 0.13 -5.84
N PRO A 13 9.43 0.47 -6.62
CA PRO A 13 9.26 1.84 -7.10
C PRO A 13 8.93 2.77 -5.93
N PRO A 14 9.36 4.04 -5.98
CA PRO A 14 9.06 4.99 -4.92
C PRO A 14 7.55 5.24 -4.81
N HIS A 15 7.06 5.35 -3.58
CA HIS A 15 5.71 5.74 -3.23
C HIS A 15 5.72 7.07 -2.47
N PRO A 16 5.81 8.21 -3.15
CA PRO A 16 5.80 9.51 -2.49
C PRO A 16 4.43 9.78 -1.84
N LEU A 17 4.43 10.56 -0.76
CA LEU A 17 3.18 10.96 -0.08
C LEU A 17 2.26 11.79 -0.97
N LEU A 18 2.83 12.59 -1.86
CA LEU A 18 2.10 13.31 -2.91
C LEU A 18 2.68 12.93 -4.26
N ALA A 19 1.82 12.76 -5.26
CA ALA A 19 2.24 12.46 -6.61
C ALA A 19 3.18 13.54 -7.17
N GLN A 20 4.26 13.11 -7.82
CA GLN A 20 5.25 13.98 -8.42
C GLN A 20 5.22 13.81 -9.93
N GLY A 21 4.63 14.77 -10.62
CA GLY A 21 4.56 14.84 -12.07
C GLY A 21 3.65 13.81 -12.74
N LYS A 22 3.29 12.72 -12.08
CA LYS A 22 2.44 11.65 -12.63
C LYS A 22 1.61 10.97 -11.55
N VAL A 23 0.31 10.85 -11.77
CA VAL A 23 -0.59 10.00 -10.98
C VAL A 23 -0.71 8.63 -11.66
N ARG A 24 -0.80 7.55 -10.88
CA ARG A 24 -0.75 6.18 -11.40
C ARG A 24 -2.01 5.39 -11.15
N PHE A 25 -2.83 5.80 -10.20
CA PHE A 25 -4.09 5.13 -9.86
C PHE A 25 -5.08 6.11 -9.24
N VAL A 26 -6.36 5.74 -9.23
CA VAL A 26 -7.40 6.51 -8.53
C VAL A 26 -7.16 6.43 -7.03
N GLY A 27 -6.99 7.59 -6.39
CA GLY A 27 -6.63 7.70 -4.98
C GLY A 27 -5.18 8.12 -4.72
N ASP A 28 -4.36 8.28 -5.77
CA ASP A 28 -3.05 8.90 -5.66
C ASP A 28 -3.21 10.35 -5.16
N ALA A 29 -2.58 10.69 -4.03
CA ALA A 29 -2.72 12.02 -3.44
C ALA A 29 -1.94 13.05 -4.26
N VAL A 30 -2.60 14.14 -4.65
CA VAL A 30 -2.00 15.18 -5.52
C VAL A 30 -1.69 16.48 -4.78
N ALA A 31 -2.43 16.77 -3.69
CA ALA A 31 -2.24 17.97 -2.89
C ALA A 31 -2.61 17.73 -1.42
N VAL A 32 -2.08 18.54 -0.54
CA VAL A 32 -2.49 18.63 0.86
C VAL A 32 -2.83 20.08 1.18
N VAL A 33 -3.93 20.29 1.89
CA VAL A 33 -4.36 21.60 2.34
C VAL A 33 -4.30 21.66 3.86
N ILE A 34 -3.60 22.64 4.38
CA ILE A 34 -3.44 22.89 5.82
C ILE A 34 -4.12 24.21 6.14
N ALA A 35 -5.01 24.21 7.13
CA ALA A 35 -5.73 25.39 7.58
C ALA A 35 -5.96 25.37 9.10
N GLU A 36 -6.45 26.47 9.66
CA GLU A 36 -6.71 26.59 11.09
C GLU A 36 -7.94 25.80 11.56
N SER A 37 -8.86 25.46 10.63
CA SER A 37 -10.01 24.59 10.92
C SER A 37 -10.28 23.61 9.78
N VAL A 38 -11.01 22.54 10.11
CA VAL A 38 -11.42 21.51 9.14
C VAL A 38 -12.32 22.11 8.05
N GLU A 39 -13.21 23.02 8.41
CA GLU A 39 -14.11 23.70 7.48
C GLU A 39 -13.33 24.56 6.48
N GLN A 40 -12.34 25.29 6.95
CA GLN A 40 -11.45 26.07 6.08
C GLN A 40 -10.63 25.14 5.15
N ALA A 41 -10.07 24.05 5.68
CA ALA A 41 -9.33 23.08 4.88
C ALA A 41 -10.20 22.45 3.79
N LYS A 42 -11.42 22.06 4.10
CA LYS A 42 -12.38 21.51 3.13
C LYS A 42 -12.73 22.53 2.06
N SER A 43 -13.12 23.76 2.45
CA SER A 43 -13.45 24.81 1.51
C SER A 43 -12.28 25.16 0.58
N ALA A 44 -11.06 25.19 1.12
CA ALA A 44 -9.86 25.45 0.33
C ALA A 44 -9.50 24.25 -0.58
N SER A 45 -9.74 23.01 -0.16
CA SER A 45 -9.50 21.84 -0.99
C SER A 45 -10.41 21.78 -2.23
N GLU A 46 -11.62 22.33 -2.15
CA GLU A 46 -12.54 22.43 -3.29
C GLU A 46 -12.06 23.43 -4.36
N LEU A 47 -11.10 24.30 -4.03
CA LEU A 47 -10.50 25.26 -4.96
C LEU A 47 -9.24 24.69 -5.65
N VAL A 48 -8.81 23.50 -5.29
CA VAL A 48 -7.66 22.85 -5.94
C VAL A 48 -8.10 22.33 -7.31
N GLU A 49 -7.61 22.96 -8.35
CA GLU A 49 -7.80 22.53 -9.73
C GLU A 49 -6.57 21.73 -10.19
N VAL A 50 -6.81 20.60 -10.84
CA VAL A 50 -5.74 19.74 -11.40
C VAL A 50 -6.05 19.52 -12.88
N ASP A 51 -5.15 19.96 -13.73
CA ASP A 51 -5.20 19.67 -15.15
C ASP A 51 -4.40 18.38 -15.45
N TYR A 52 -5.07 17.40 -16.05
CA TYR A 52 -4.49 16.09 -16.34
C TYR A 52 -4.28 15.91 -17.83
N GLU A 53 -3.05 15.49 -18.19
CA GLU A 53 -2.78 14.87 -19.47
C GLU A 53 -3.01 13.36 -19.36
N GLU A 54 -3.93 12.82 -20.14
CA GLU A 54 -4.27 11.41 -20.12
C GLU A 54 -3.15 10.56 -20.72
N LEU A 55 -2.71 9.54 -19.99
CA LEU A 55 -1.73 8.56 -20.39
C LEU A 55 -2.39 7.19 -20.62
N PRO A 56 -1.77 6.30 -21.41
CA PRO A 56 -2.30 4.95 -21.60
C PRO A 56 -2.48 4.22 -20.25
N ALA A 57 -3.70 3.78 -19.99
CA ALA A 57 -4.04 3.10 -18.74
C ALA A 57 -3.96 1.57 -18.88
N VAL A 58 -3.60 0.90 -17.79
CA VAL A 58 -3.59 -0.55 -17.68
C VAL A 58 -4.61 -0.96 -16.62
N ALA A 59 -5.80 -1.33 -17.07
CA ALA A 59 -6.93 -1.66 -16.19
C ALA A 59 -7.30 -3.15 -16.20
N ASN A 60 -6.67 -3.97 -17.05
CA ASN A 60 -7.00 -5.37 -17.21
C ASN A 60 -5.80 -6.27 -16.86
N LEU A 61 -6.02 -7.24 -15.95
CA LEU A 61 -5.00 -8.21 -15.52
C LEU A 61 -4.44 -9.03 -16.70
N GLU A 62 -5.27 -9.40 -17.67
CA GLU A 62 -4.88 -10.26 -18.80
C GLU A 62 -3.90 -9.56 -19.74
N THR A 63 -3.95 -8.23 -19.79
CA THR A 63 -3.07 -7.40 -20.64
C THR A 63 -2.04 -6.60 -19.85
N ALA A 64 -1.99 -6.77 -18.53
CA ALA A 64 -1.13 -5.95 -17.67
C ALA A 64 0.35 -6.06 -18.04
N SER A 65 0.83 -7.27 -18.36
CA SER A 65 2.23 -7.50 -18.74
C SER A 65 2.60 -7.00 -20.14
N SER A 66 1.62 -6.75 -21.00
CA SER A 66 1.83 -6.23 -22.37
C SER A 66 1.38 -4.77 -22.53
N GLY A 67 0.83 -4.18 -21.48
CA GLY A 67 0.37 -2.79 -21.45
C GLY A 67 1.49 -1.78 -21.28
N ALA A 68 1.11 -0.52 -21.24
CA ALA A 68 2.05 0.57 -20.97
C ALA A 68 2.74 0.40 -19.61
N GLU A 69 3.99 0.80 -19.51
CA GLU A 69 4.73 0.79 -18.27
C GLU A 69 4.16 1.86 -17.30
N ILE A 70 3.66 1.42 -16.16
CA ILE A 70 3.04 2.30 -15.15
C ILE A 70 4.09 2.92 -14.23
N GLN A 71 5.08 2.11 -13.81
CA GLN A 71 6.21 2.55 -13.00
C GLN A 71 7.48 2.50 -13.84
N GLU A 72 8.28 3.55 -13.80
CA GLU A 72 9.53 3.63 -14.55
C GLU A 72 10.50 2.51 -14.16
N GLY A 73 11.05 1.84 -15.16
CA GLY A 73 11.97 0.71 -14.98
C GLY A 73 11.30 -0.60 -14.59
N MET A 74 9.96 -0.66 -14.62
CA MET A 74 9.20 -1.86 -14.30
C MET A 74 8.64 -2.51 -15.57
N ALA A 75 9.50 -3.20 -16.28
CA ALA A 75 9.10 -3.92 -17.50
C ALA A 75 7.96 -4.90 -17.22
N GLU A 76 7.00 -4.99 -18.16
CA GLU A 76 5.83 -5.86 -18.05
C GLU A 76 4.94 -5.56 -16.82
N ASN A 77 5.09 -4.40 -16.19
CA ASN A 77 4.41 -4.04 -14.93
C ASN A 77 4.58 -5.09 -13.83
N ARG A 78 5.72 -5.80 -13.81
CA ARG A 78 6.01 -6.90 -12.91
C ARG A 78 6.86 -6.44 -11.73
N TYR A 79 6.31 -6.52 -10.52
CA TYR A 79 7.03 -6.20 -9.28
C TYR A 79 8.04 -7.26 -8.89
N PHE A 80 7.65 -8.52 -9.02
CA PHE A 80 8.48 -9.67 -8.66
C PHE A 80 8.03 -10.92 -9.42
N ASP A 81 8.93 -11.86 -9.53
CA ASP A 81 8.68 -13.23 -9.99
C ASP A 81 9.19 -14.19 -8.90
N TRP A 82 8.27 -14.84 -8.22
CA TRP A 82 8.58 -15.68 -7.07
C TRP A 82 7.90 -17.03 -7.18
N GLU A 83 8.62 -18.06 -6.76
CA GLU A 83 8.10 -19.42 -6.73
C GLU A 83 8.43 -20.12 -5.41
N LEU A 84 7.61 -21.08 -5.05
CA LEU A 84 7.82 -21.99 -3.92
C LEU A 84 7.33 -23.40 -4.31
N GLY A 85 8.16 -24.39 -4.05
CA GLY A 85 7.86 -25.80 -4.33
C GLY A 85 8.83 -26.41 -5.29
N ASP A 86 8.43 -27.55 -5.87
CA ASP A 86 9.21 -28.30 -6.86
C ASP A 86 8.42 -28.38 -8.18
N GLU A 87 8.81 -27.57 -9.15
CA GLU A 87 8.16 -27.50 -10.46
C GLU A 87 8.30 -28.84 -11.19
N ALA A 88 9.49 -29.47 -11.16
CA ALA A 88 9.76 -30.70 -11.90
C ALA A 88 8.94 -31.87 -11.37
N GLU A 89 8.85 -32.04 -10.05
CA GLU A 89 8.01 -33.08 -9.46
C GLU A 89 6.51 -32.79 -9.63
N THR A 90 6.09 -31.52 -9.59
CA THR A 90 4.71 -31.12 -9.90
C THR A 90 4.32 -31.45 -11.35
N ASP A 91 5.17 -31.09 -12.30
CA ASP A 91 4.97 -31.39 -13.70
C ASP A 91 4.91 -32.90 -13.98
N LYS A 92 5.80 -33.65 -13.36
CA LYS A 92 5.83 -35.10 -13.45
C LYS A 92 4.55 -35.73 -12.92
N ALA A 93 4.06 -35.25 -11.78
CA ALA A 93 2.81 -35.71 -11.20
C ALA A 93 1.61 -35.41 -12.10
N LEU A 94 1.53 -34.19 -12.66
CA LEU A 94 0.48 -33.82 -13.62
C LEU A 94 0.52 -34.64 -14.90
N LYS A 95 1.71 -34.90 -15.47
CA LYS A 95 1.89 -35.73 -16.68
C LYS A 95 1.50 -37.19 -16.46
N SER A 96 1.67 -37.72 -15.25
CA SER A 96 1.33 -39.10 -14.90
C SER A 96 -0.07 -39.28 -14.32
N ALA A 97 -0.79 -38.20 -14.09
CA ALA A 97 -2.14 -38.25 -13.52
C ALA A 97 -3.13 -38.90 -14.47
N ALA A 98 -3.98 -39.79 -13.95
CA ALA A 98 -5.03 -40.47 -14.74
C ALA A 98 -6.06 -39.46 -15.32
N LYS A 99 -6.22 -38.30 -14.66
CA LYS A 99 -7.12 -37.23 -15.13
C LYS A 99 -6.61 -35.89 -14.61
N VAL A 100 -6.55 -34.90 -15.49
CA VAL A 100 -6.22 -33.52 -15.15
C VAL A 100 -7.43 -32.62 -15.47
N VAL A 101 -7.83 -31.79 -14.52
CA VAL A 101 -8.88 -30.78 -14.72
C VAL A 101 -8.23 -29.41 -14.64
N LYS A 102 -8.53 -28.55 -15.61
CA LYS A 102 -8.08 -27.15 -15.64
C LYS A 102 -9.27 -26.23 -15.36
N LEU A 103 -9.08 -25.27 -14.49
CA LEU A 103 -10.05 -24.22 -14.18
C LEU A 103 -9.35 -22.88 -14.12
N THR A 104 -9.88 -21.89 -14.84
CA THR A 104 -9.45 -20.51 -14.73
C THR A 104 -10.41 -19.76 -13.79
N VAL A 105 -9.87 -19.20 -12.73
CA VAL A 105 -10.65 -18.45 -11.74
C VAL A 105 -10.16 -17.00 -11.75
N ARG A 106 -11.09 -16.05 -11.86
CA ARG A 106 -10.78 -14.63 -11.69
C ARG A 106 -11.15 -14.22 -10.26
N ASN A 107 -10.13 -13.85 -9.48
CA ASN A 107 -10.31 -13.26 -8.16
C ASN A 107 -10.31 -11.74 -8.29
N ASN A 108 -11.48 -11.13 -8.24
CA ASN A 108 -11.61 -9.68 -8.32
C ASN A 108 -11.03 -8.99 -7.09
N ARG A 109 -10.41 -7.84 -7.29
CA ARG A 109 -10.08 -6.96 -6.16
C ARG A 109 -11.36 -6.35 -5.60
N LEU A 110 -11.52 -6.47 -4.28
CA LEU A 110 -12.61 -5.87 -3.51
C LEU A 110 -12.02 -4.94 -2.46
N ILE A 111 -12.68 -3.82 -2.23
CA ILE A 111 -12.37 -2.95 -1.09
C ILE A 111 -12.92 -3.65 0.16
N PRO A 112 -12.12 -3.85 1.22
CA PRO A 112 -12.59 -4.49 2.46
C PRO A 112 -13.75 -3.75 3.14
N ASN A 113 -13.82 -2.44 2.95
CA ASN A 113 -14.90 -1.56 3.36
C ASN A 113 -15.32 -1.77 4.83
N ALA A 114 -14.36 -1.74 5.74
CA ALA A 114 -14.64 -1.81 7.17
C ALA A 114 -15.62 -0.68 7.56
N MET A 115 -16.60 -0.97 8.44
CA MET A 115 -17.58 0.03 8.88
C MET A 115 -16.92 1.20 9.63
N GLU A 116 -15.84 0.94 10.35
CA GLU A 116 -14.96 1.97 10.89
C GLU A 116 -13.89 2.33 9.85
N PRO A 117 -13.87 3.56 9.30
CA PRO A 117 -12.78 4.00 8.41
C PRO A 117 -11.47 4.13 9.17
N ARG A 118 -10.35 4.34 8.43
CA ARG A 118 -9.07 4.64 9.05
C ARG A 118 -9.14 6.01 9.72
N CYS A 119 -8.50 6.11 10.89
CA CYS A 119 -8.40 7.34 11.65
C CYS A 119 -7.07 7.37 12.41
N ALA A 120 -6.49 8.55 12.53
CA ALA A 120 -5.30 8.80 13.32
C ALA A 120 -5.46 10.08 14.13
N LEU A 121 -5.06 10.04 15.41
CA LEU A 121 -4.98 11.18 16.29
C LEU A 121 -3.62 11.15 16.99
N ALA A 122 -2.81 12.16 16.75
CA ALA A 122 -1.50 12.30 17.34
C ALA A 122 -1.48 13.36 18.43
N GLU A 123 -0.79 13.04 19.51
CA GLU A 123 -0.54 13.95 20.64
C GLU A 123 0.97 14.02 20.89
N TYR A 124 1.46 15.19 21.25
CA TYR A 124 2.83 15.40 21.68
C TYR A 124 2.88 15.98 23.09
N ASP A 125 3.67 15.34 23.94
CA ASP A 125 3.99 15.81 25.29
C ASP A 125 5.38 16.45 25.28
N ASP A 126 5.43 17.77 25.39
CA ASP A 126 6.66 18.56 25.32
C ASP A 126 7.54 18.40 26.59
N LEU A 127 6.93 18.06 27.73
CA LEU A 127 7.69 17.81 28.97
C LEU A 127 8.38 16.44 28.95
N ALA A 128 7.69 15.43 28.43
CA ALA A 128 8.23 14.08 28.30
C ALA A 128 9.01 13.89 26.98
N ASP A 129 8.93 14.84 26.07
CA ASP A 129 9.44 14.74 24.70
C ASP A 129 9.04 13.42 24.06
N SER A 130 7.73 13.15 24.02
CA SER A 130 7.17 11.89 23.55
C SER A 130 5.86 12.08 22.80
N TYR A 131 5.57 11.10 21.94
CA TYR A 131 4.39 11.09 21.09
C TYR A 131 3.43 9.97 21.50
N THR A 132 2.13 10.24 21.41
CA THR A 132 1.11 9.20 21.45
C THR A 132 0.28 9.26 20.19
N LEU A 133 0.20 8.13 19.47
CA LEU A 133 -0.63 7.97 18.29
C LEU A 133 -1.79 7.02 18.63
N HIS A 134 -3.01 7.53 18.59
CA HIS A 134 -4.22 6.73 18.58
C HIS A 134 -4.62 6.45 17.14
N THR A 135 -4.73 5.19 16.76
CA THR A 135 -5.00 4.82 15.36
C THR A 135 -5.76 3.51 15.25
N THR A 136 -6.49 3.36 14.16
CA THR A 136 -7.20 2.13 13.81
C THR A 136 -6.26 1.18 13.07
N SER A 137 -5.36 0.53 13.80
CA SER A 137 -4.35 -0.38 13.23
C SER A 137 -4.56 -1.83 13.65
N GLN A 138 -4.29 -2.76 12.74
CA GLN A 138 -4.23 -4.19 13.05
C GLN A 138 -2.89 -4.59 13.70
N ASN A 139 -1.85 -3.76 13.53
CA ASN A 139 -0.48 -4.05 13.99
C ASN A 139 0.14 -2.84 14.70
N PRO A 140 -0.30 -2.45 15.91
CA PRO A 140 0.22 -1.27 16.59
C PRO A 140 1.72 -1.33 16.87
N HIS A 141 2.27 -2.51 17.12
CA HIS A 141 3.71 -2.69 17.32
C HIS A 141 4.52 -2.45 16.05
N LEU A 142 4.04 -2.95 14.91
CA LEU A 142 4.69 -2.71 13.61
C LEU A 142 4.57 -1.23 13.22
N THR A 143 3.40 -0.63 13.43
CA THR A 143 3.19 0.81 13.21
C THR A 143 4.18 1.64 14.03
N ARG A 144 4.38 1.31 15.32
CA ARG A 144 5.37 1.98 16.17
C ARG A 144 6.79 1.83 15.60
N LEU A 145 7.19 0.62 15.26
CA LEU A 145 8.52 0.34 14.69
C LEU A 145 8.76 1.14 13.41
N VAL A 146 7.81 1.09 12.46
CA VAL A 146 7.96 1.78 11.17
C VAL A 146 8.02 3.29 11.35
N LEU A 147 7.12 3.87 12.13
CA LEU A 147 7.10 5.31 12.36
C LEU A 147 8.34 5.78 13.12
N ALA A 148 8.69 5.13 14.24
CA ALA A 148 9.81 5.57 15.06
C ALA A 148 11.15 5.34 14.37
N ALA A 149 11.44 4.12 13.93
CA ALA A 149 12.77 3.76 13.46
C ALA A 149 13.05 4.18 12.02
N PHE A 150 12.06 4.08 11.12
CA PHE A 150 12.29 4.30 9.69
C PHE A 150 11.84 5.69 9.20
N MET A 151 10.75 6.23 9.75
CA MET A 151 10.22 7.51 9.28
C MET A 151 10.76 8.69 10.10
N PHE A 152 10.62 8.66 11.43
CA PHE A 152 11.02 9.78 12.29
C PHE A 152 12.45 9.66 12.83
N GLN A 153 13.04 8.48 12.76
CA GLN A 153 14.40 8.19 13.26
C GLN A 153 14.56 8.57 14.75
N ILE A 154 13.54 8.24 15.55
CA ILE A 154 13.54 8.42 17.00
C ILE A 154 13.51 7.05 17.71
N PRO A 155 13.94 6.98 18.98
CA PRO A 155 13.80 5.76 19.78
C PRO A 155 12.32 5.34 19.87
N GLU A 156 12.02 4.04 19.74
CA GLU A 156 10.65 3.53 19.90
C GLU A 156 10.02 3.86 21.26
N SER A 157 10.83 4.08 22.31
CA SER A 157 10.38 4.52 23.62
C SER A 157 9.74 5.91 23.63
N LYS A 158 10.02 6.72 22.59
CA LYS A 158 9.44 8.05 22.40
C LYS A 158 8.09 8.04 21.70
N LEU A 159 7.64 6.89 21.19
CA LEU A 159 6.37 6.76 20.49
C LEU A 159 5.51 5.65 21.12
N ARG A 160 4.36 6.03 21.60
CA ARG A 160 3.30 5.11 22.03
C ARG A 160 2.25 5.03 20.93
N VAL A 161 1.93 3.81 20.48
CA VAL A 161 0.83 3.56 19.53
C VAL A 161 -0.29 2.83 20.26
N VAL A 162 -1.48 3.40 20.21
CA VAL A 162 -2.68 2.88 20.86
C VAL A 162 -3.71 2.52 19.77
N ALA A 163 -4.04 1.25 19.67
CA ALA A 163 -5.13 0.76 18.84
C ALA A 163 -6.19 0.15 19.79
N PRO A 164 -7.28 0.86 20.07
CA PRO A 164 -8.39 0.33 20.87
C PRO A 164 -9.18 -0.73 20.07
N ASP A 165 -10.42 -0.98 20.44
CA ASP A 165 -11.29 -1.86 19.67
C ASP A 165 -11.45 -1.35 18.23
N VAL A 166 -10.94 -2.12 17.26
CA VAL A 166 -10.91 -1.73 15.85
C VAL A 166 -12.13 -2.32 15.13
N GLY A 167 -12.92 -1.44 14.49
CA GLY A 167 -14.18 -1.77 13.82
C GLY A 167 -14.01 -2.42 12.44
N GLY A 168 -13.12 -3.41 12.36
CA GLY A 168 -12.78 -4.15 11.15
C GLY A 168 -11.53 -3.62 10.46
N GLY A 169 -10.71 -4.53 9.97
CA GLY A 169 -9.48 -4.20 9.24
C GLY A 169 -9.35 -4.98 7.95
N PHE A 170 -9.58 -6.31 8.00
CA PHE A 170 -9.58 -7.21 6.83
C PHE A 170 -8.32 -7.09 5.97
N GLY A 171 -7.17 -6.80 6.58
CA GLY A 171 -5.90 -6.55 5.91
C GLY A 171 -5.65 -5.09 5.50
N SER A 172 -6.68 -4.26 5.38
CA SER A 172 -6.52 -2.88 4.93
C SER A 172 -5.94 -1.93 5.99
N LYS A 173 -5.90 -2.33 7.27
CA LYS A 173 -5.35 -1.55 8.37
C LYS A 173 -4.03 -2.13 8.90
N ILE A 174 -3.33 -2.92 8.08
CA ILE A 174 -2.01 -3.49 8.43
C ILE A 174 -0.90 -2.47 8.19
N TYR A 175 -0.98 -1.75 7.09
CA TYR A 175 0.06 -0.83 6.64
C TYR A 175 0.00 0.51 7.36
N VAL A 176 1.13 1.23 7.33
CA VAL A 176 1.20 2.63 7.73
C VAL A 176 0.81 3.46 6.50
N TYR A 177 -0.22 4.28 6.65
CA TYR A 177 -0.72 5.16 5.60
C TYR A 177 -0.32 6.61 5.87
N ILE A 178 -0.68 7.52 4.98
CA ILE A 178 -0.27 8.92 5.02
C ILE A 178 -0.95 9.76 6.12
N GLU A 179 -2.12 9.31 6.63
CA GLU A 179 -2.84 9.98 7.71
C GLU A 179 -2.20 9.90 9.10
#